data_152b0a2daf2b6e64b32bb0510b5b25e8
#
_entry.id   152b0a2daf2b6e64b32bb0510b5b25e8
#
_cell.length_a   1.000
_cell.length_b   1.000
_cell.length_c   1.000
_cell.angle_alpha   90.00
_cell.angle_beta   90.00
_cell.angle_gamma   90.00
#
_symmetry.space_group_name_H-M   'P 1'
#
loop_
_entity.id
_entity.type
_entity.pdbx_description
1 polymer ?
#
loop_
_entity_poly.entity_id
_entity_poly.type
_entity_poly.pdbx_seq_one_letter_code
_entity_poly.pdbx_strand_id
1 'polypeptide(L)'
;MGEEKIIEVKKLSVGYAGRVILRNVSFDVRRGEIFIILGGSGSGKSTLLKNMIGLYPAMGGEVLIRGENMIGAAGAVRERLLRQFGVMYQGGALFGSMTLAENIALPLEECTRLPREARVLLSRLKLQQVGLEPFADYLPSETSGGMVKRAAVARAMALDPGILFLDEPSAGLDPITSAELDELIRALSRDYGITFVIASHELASVYAIGDRAILLEGGGIAAEGKPVQLRDDPPNDYVRAFFRREPEKARAA
;
A
#
# COMPACT_ATOMS: atom_id res chain seq x y z
N MET A 1 -13.67 9.30 -15.67
CA MET A 1 -13.15 7.92 -15.46
C MET A 1 -13.75 7.40 -14.18
N GLY A 2 -14.28 6.21 -14.21
CA GLY A 2 -15.44 5.71 -13.51
C GLY A 2 -15.32 5.54 -12.00
N GLU A 3 -16.47 5.66 -11.42
CA GLU A 3 -16.82 5.34 -10.03
C GLU A 3 -16.79 3.82 -9.71
N GLU A 4 -16.07 3.01 -10.51
CA GLU A 4 -15.96 1.57 -10.29
C GLU A 4 -15.19 1.28 -9.00
N LYS A 5 -15.89 0.75 -8.00
CA LYS A 5 -15.29 0.28 -6.75
C LYS A 5 -14.54 -1.00 -7.00
N ILE A 6 -13.22 -0.97 -6.84
CA ILE A 6 -12.35 -2.13 -7.02
C ILE A 6 -12.10 -2.87 -5.71
N ILE A 7 -12.19 -2.15 -4.57
CA ILE A 7 -12.14 -2.72 -3.22
C ILE A 7 -13.33 -2.16 -2.43
N GLU A 8 -14.04 -3.03 -1.70
CA GLU A 8 -15.05 -2.63 -0.74
C GLU A 8 -14.77 -3.28 0.61
N VAL A 9 -14.60 -2.47 1.64
CA VAL A 9 -14.45 -2.91 3.02
C VAL A 9 -15.77 -2.68 3.75
N LYS A 10 -16.37 -3.74 4.30
CA LYS A 10 -17.71 -3.71 4.90
C LYS A 10 -17.66 -4.19 6.35
N LYS A 11 -17.89 -3.30 7.30
CA LYS A 11 -17.96 -3.56 8.74
C LYS A 11 -16.77 -4.42 9.24
N LEU A 12 -15.59 -4.17 8.68
CA LEU A 12 -14.39 -4.94 8.99
C LEU A 12 -13.94 -4.65 10.41
N SER A 13 -13.74 -5.70 11.18
CA SER A 13 -13.12 -5.65 12.51
C SER A 13 -11.83 -6.42 12.48
N VAL A 14 -10.74 -5.77 12.89
CA VAL A 14 -9.39 -6.31 12.82
C VAL A 14 -8.68 -6.21 14.15
N GLY A 15 -7.77 -7.15 14.39
CA GLY A 15 -7.00 -7.19 15.61
C GLY A 15 -5.84 -8.16 15.54
N TYR A 16 -5.15 -8.30 16.66
CA TYR A 16 -4.03 -9.20 16.81
C TYR A 16 -4.04 -9.83 18.21
N ALA A 17 -3.72 -11.13 18.29
CA ALA A 17 -3.67 -11.90 19.55
C ALA A 17 -4.95 -11.73 20.42
N GLY A 18 -6.14 -11.77 19.81
CA GLY A 18 -7.43 -11.64 20.49
C GLY A 18 -7.83 -10.21 20.87
N ARG A 19 -6.96 -9.21 20.67
CA ARG A 19 -7.25 -7.80 20.95
C ARG A 19 -7.77 -7.13 19.69
N VAL A 20 -8.97 -6.55 19.75
CA VAL A 20 -9.54 -5.73 18.66
C VAL A 20 -8.80 -4.40 18.59
N ILE A 21 -8.33 -4.03 17.40
CA ILE A 21 -7.64 -2.76 17.12
C ILE A 21 -8.59 -1.79 16.41
N LEU A 22 -9.30 -2.27 15.38
CA LEU A 22 -10.31 -1.49 14.66
C LEU A 22 -11.65 -2.25 14.67
N ARG A 23 -12.76 -1.51 14.78
CA ARG A 23 -14.12 -2.07 14.83
C ARG A 23 -15.00 -1.48 13.73
N ASN A 24 -15.69 -2.35 13.01
CA ASN A 24 -16.74 -1.98 12.06
C ASN A 24 -16.34 -0.90 11.04
N VAL A 25 -15.07 -0.89 10.59
CA VAL A 25 -14.62 0.06 9.57
C VAL A 25 -15.22 -0.29 8.21
N SER A 26 -15.70 0.73 7.50
CA SER A 26 -16.28 0.56 6.16
C SER A 26 -15.82 1.70 5.27
N PHE A 27 -15.28 1.38 4.09
CA PHE A 27 -14.87 2.32 3.06
C PHE A 27 -14.74 1.58 1.73
N ASP A 28 -14.57 2.32 0.65
CA ASP A 28 -14.29 1.75 -0.67
C ASP A 28 -13.06 2.39 -1.30
N VAL A 29 -12.47 1.70 -2.28
CA VAL A 29 -11.38 2.21 -3.11
C VAL A 29 -11.81 2.09 -4.57
N ARG A 30 -11.61 3.18 -5.35
CA ARG A 30 -11.99 3.26 -6.75
C ARG A 30 -10.84 2.83 -7.66
N ARG A 31 -11.17 2.38 -8.84
CA ARG A 31 -10.17 1.97 -9.83
C ARG A 31 -9.30 3.15 -10.26
N GLY A 32 -7.97 2.95 -10.24
CA GLY A 32 -6.98 3.96 -10.59
C GLY A 32 -6.79 5.05 -9.54
N GLU A 33 -7.39 4.91 -8.35
CA GLU A 33 -7.27 5.83 -7.23
C GLU A 33 -5.99 5.57 -6.43
N ILE A 34 -5.35 6.63 -5.95
CA ILE A 34 -4.35 6.55 -4.89
C ILE A 34 -5.05 6.83 -3.57
N PHE A 35 -5.46 5.75 -2.90
CA PHE A 35 -6.17 5.79 -1.63
C PHE A 35 -5.22 5.68 -0.45
N ILE A 36 -5.34 6.59 0.53
CA ILE A 36 -4.42 6.67 1.67
C ILE A 36 -5.12 6.25 2.97
N ILE A 37 -4.49 5.38 3.73
CA ILE A 37 -4.87 5.03 5.10
C ILE A 37 -3.95 5.80 6.04
N LEU A 38 -4.48 6.85 6.68
CA LEU A 38 -3.79 7.72 7.61
C LEU A 38 -4.02 7.33 9.06
N GLY A 39 -3.11 7.77 9.92
CA GLY A 39 -3.27 7.68 11.38
C GLY A 39 -1.93 7.75 12.10
N GLY A 40 -1.96 8.02 13.39
CA GLY A 40 -0.78 8.01 14.26
C GLY A 40 -0.13 6.63 14.37
N SER A 41 1.03 6.58 15.06
CA SER A 41 1.66 5.28 15.38
C SER A 41 0.71 4.44 16.25
N GLY A 42 0.55 3.16 15.90
CA GLY A 42 -0.35 2.25 16.62
C GLY A 42 -1.84 2.40 16.29
N SER A 43 -2.28 3.30 15.41
CA SER A 43 -3.69 3.46 15.00
C SER A 43 -4.29 2.27 14.25
N GLY A 44 -3.48 1.29 13.83
CA GLY A 44 -3.94 0.08 13.16
C GLY A 44 -3.79 0.07 11.64
N LYS A 45 -3.13 1.05 11.00
CA LYS A 45 -2.92 1.12 9.54
C LYS A 45 -2.38 -0.18 8.94
N SER A 46 -1.19 -0.61 9.40
CA SER A 46 -0.57 -1.85 8.91
C SER A 46 -1.39 -3.10 9.24
N THR A 47 -2.11 -3.10 10.38
CA THR A 47 -3.02 -4.19 10.74
C THR A 47 -4.20 -4.25 9.79
N LEU A 48 -4.82 -3.10 9.47
CA LEU A 48 -5.90 -3.01 8.49
C LEU A 48 -5.43 -3.50 7.12
N LEU A 49 -4.30 -2.99 6.63
CA LEU A 49 -3.73 -3.39 5.34
C LEU A 49 -3.45 -4.91 5.30
N LYS A 50 -2.84 -5.50 6.35
CA LYS A 50 -2.56 -6.94 6.44
C LYS A 50 -3.82 -7.81 6.47
N ASN A 51 -4.91 -7.32 7.06
CA ASN A 51 -6.21 -8.00 7.00
C ASN A 51 -6.84 -7.87 5.61
N MET A 52 -6.76 -6.70 4.95
CA MET A 52 -7.30 -6.51 3.61
C MET A 52 -6.68 -7.45 2.58
N ILE A 53 -5.38 -7.75 2.69
CA ILE A 53 -4.68 -8.69 1.82
C ILE A 53 -4.79 -10.16 2.28
N GLY A 54 -5.57 -10.43 3.35
CA GLY A 54 -5.76 -11.77 3.88
C GLY A 54 -4.52 -12.41 4.51
N LEU A 55 -3.54 -11.60 4.96
CA LEU A 55 -2.35 -12.09 5.68
C LEU A 55 -2.70 -12.45 7.12
N TYR A 56 -3.60 -11.68 7.75
CA TYR A 56 -4.14 -11.98 9.08
C TYR A 56 -5.64 -12.23 8.99
N PRO A 57 -6.18 -13.14 9.81
CA PRO A 57 -7.62 -13.38 9.86
C PRO A 57 -8.34 -12.15 10.43
N ALA A 58 -9.41 -11.72 9.77
CA ALA A 58 -10.28 -10.70 10.31
C ALA A 58 -11.15 -11.25 11.45
N MET A 59 -11.53 -10.39 12.38
CA MET A 59 -12.44 -10.72 13.48
C MET A 59 -13.92 -10.61 13.08
N GLY A 60 -14.21 -10.04 11.92
CA GLY A 60 -15.54 -9.91 11.34
C GLY A 60 -15.56 -8.93 10.17
N GLY A 61 -16.63 -8.93 9.40
CA GLY A 61 -16.80 -8.11 8.22
C GLY A 61 -16.26 -8.74 6.95
N GLU A 62 -16.18 -7.95 5.88
CA GLU A 62 -15.82 -8.40 4.54
C GLU A 62 -14.81 -7.44 3.89
N VAL A 63 -13.97 -7.99 3.03
CA VAL A 63 -13.11 -7.25 2.09
C VAL A 63 -13.35 -7.82 0.70
N LEU A 64 -14.08 -7.11 -0.11
CA LEU A 64 -14.36 -7.49 -1.50
C LEU A 64 -13.29 -6.87 -2.40
N ILE A 65 -12.57 -7.71 -3.14
CA ILE A 65 -11.64 -7.30 -4.20
C ILE A 65 -12.29 -7.71 -5.52
N ARG A 66 -12.64 -6.73 -6.36
CA ARG A 66 -13.43 -6.94 -7.60
C ARG A 66 -14.69 -7.80 -7.38
N GLY A 67 -15.38 -7.57 -6.25
CA GLY A 67 -16.59 -8.27 -5.89
C GLY A 67 -16.41 -9.63 -5.22
N GLU A 68 -15.18 -10.17 -5.13
CA GLU A 68 -14.90 -11.44 -4.45
C GLU A 68 -14.33 -11.21 -3.03
N ASN A 69 -14.88 -11.91 -2.03
CA ASN A 69 -14.49 -11.72 -0.63
C ASN A 69 -13.13 -12.38 -0.35
N MET A 70 -12.16 -11.57 0.07
CA MET A 70 -10.84 -12.03 0.50
C MET A 70 -10.86 -12.72 1.87
N ILE A 71 -11.78 -12.28 2.76
CA ILE A 71 -11.89 -12.85 4.11
C ILE A 71 -12.49 -14.24 4.02
N GLY A 72 -11.75 -15.23 4.51
CA GLY A 72 -12.15 -16.63 4.45
C GLY A 72 -11.93 -17.32 3.10
N ALA A 73 -11.40 -16.60 2.09
CA ALA A 73 -11.05 -17.21 0.81
C ALA A 73 -10.01 -18.33 0.98
N ALA A 74 -10.22 -19.45 0.29
CA ALA A 74 -9.36 -20.63 0.33
C ALA A 74 -9.16 -21.24 -1.07
N GLY A 75 -8.14 -22.10 -1.23
CA GLY A 75 -7.87 -22.83 -2.47
C GLY A 75 -7.75 -21.91 -3.69
N ALA A 76 -8.33 -22.33 -4.81
CA ALA A 76 -8.24 -21.62 -6.10
C ALA A 76 -8.81 -20.19 -6.06
N VAL A 77 -9.82 -19.91 -5.22
CA VAL A 77 -10.37 -18.55 -5.06
C VAL A 77 -9.32 -17.64 -4.45
N ARG A 78 -8.66 -18.09 -3.37
CA ARG A 78 -7.59 -17.33 -2.72
C ARG A 78 -6.42 -17.08 -3.66
N GLU A 79 -5.97 -18.09 -4.39
CA GLU A 79 -4.88 -17.95 -5.36
C GLU A 79 -5.20 -16.92 -6.46
N ARG A 80 -6.43 -16.95 -6.99
CA ARG A 80 -6.90 -15.97 -7.98
C ARG A 80 -6.90 -14.55 -7.42
N LEU A 81 -7.39 -14.38 -6.17
CA LEU A 81 -7.41 -13.08 -5.51
C LEU A 81 -6.00 -12.55 -5.26
N LEU A 82 -5.07 -13.38 -4.78
CA LEU A 82 -3.68 -12.99 -4.52
C LEU A 82 -2.93 -12.52 -5.77
N ARG A 83 -3.33 -12.97 -6.97
CA ARG A 83 -2.77 -12.50 -8.25
C ARG A 83 -3.30 -11.14 -8.69
N GLN A 84 -4.38 -10.63 -8.09
CA GLN A 84 -4.97 -9.35 -8.47
C GLN A 84 -4.26 -8.15 -7.85
N PHE A 85 -3.44 -8.36 -6.84
CA PHE A 85 -2.71 -7.30 -6.16
C PHE A 85 -1.27 -7.68 -5.85
N GLY A 86 -0.43 -6.66 -5.75
CA GLY A 86 0.93 -6.77 -5.22
C GLY A 86 1.05 -6.07 -3.88
N VAL A 87 2.06 -6.45 -3.10
CA VAL A 87 2.29 -5.90 -1.76
C VAL A 87 3.74 -5.47 -1.59
N MET A 88 3.93 -4.26 -1.08
CA MET A 88 5.19 -3.77 -0.55
C MET A 88 5.06 -3.60 0.95
N TYR A 89 5.82 -4.36 1.72
CA TYR A 89 5.89 -4.24 3.18
C TYR A 89 6.85 -3.13 3.60
N GLN A 90 6.68 -2.64 4.82
CA GLN A 90 7.60 -1.71 5.45
C GLN A 90 9.05 -2.21 5.33
N GLY A 91 9.97 -1.33 4.95
CA GLY A 91 11.38 -1.70 4.72
C GLY A 91 11.65 -2.34 3.35
N GLY A 92 10.62 -2.56 2.48
CA GLY A 92 10.77 -3.18 1.16
C GLY A 92 10.80 -4.71 1.20
N ALA A 93 11.30 -5.32 2.26
CA ALA A 93 11.40 -6.78 2.49
C ALA A 93 12.04 -7.55 1.31
N LEU A 94 13.05 -6.97 0.64
CA LEU A 94 13.83 -7.67 -0.38
C LEU A 94 14.70 -8.75 0.26
N PHE A 95 14.93 -9.84 -0.45
CA PHE A 95 15.89 -10.86 -0.05
C PHE A 95 17.31 -10.35 -0.27
N GLY A 96 18.08 -10.17 0.82
CA GLY A 96 19.41 -9.57 0.79
C GLY A 96 20.45 -10.41 0.04
N SER A 97 20.22 -11.72 -0.12
CA SER A 97 21.07 -12.65 -0.87
C SER A 97 20.75 -12.75 -2.35
N MET A 98 19.73 -12.04 -2.80
CA MET A 98 19.29 -12.01 -4.21
C MET A 98 19.55 -10.63 -4.80
N THR A 99 19.92 -10.56 -6.07
CA THR A 99 20.01 -9.32 -6.82
C THR A 99 18.65 -8.65 -6.94
N LEU A 100 18.59 -7.38 -7.40
CA LEU A 100 17.32 -6.71 -7.63
C LEU A 100 16.49 -7.46 -8.67
N ALA A 101 17.10 -7.93 -9.76
CA ALA A 101 16.41 -8.71 -10.79
C ALA A 101 15.86 -10.04 -10.26
N GLU A 102 16.64 -10.76 -9.45
CA GLU A 102 16.22 -12.01 -8.83
C GLU A 102 15.06 -11.82 -7.85
N ASN A 103 15.08 -10.74 -7.05
CA ASN A 103 13.96 -10.38 -6.19
C ASN A 103 12.65 -10.19 -6.96
N ILE A 104 12.72 -9.61 -8.16
CA ILE A 104 11.53 -9.37 -9.00
C ILE A 104 11.15 -10.64 -9.77
N ALA A 105 12.12 -11.48 -10.15
CA ALA A 105 11.87 -12.75 -10.80
C ALA A 105 11.17 -13.77 -9.89
N LEU A 106 11.35 -13.69 -8.58
CA LEU A 106 10.81 -14.63 -7.60
C LEU A 106 9.28 -14.79 -7.68
N PRO A 107 8.44 -13.74 -7.65
CA PRO A 107 7.00 -13.89 -7.84
C PRO A 107 6.63 -14.51 -9.20
N LEU A 108 7.39 -14.22 -10.27
CA LEU A 108 7.18 -14.82 -11.58
C LEU A 108 7.47 -16.32 -11.56
N GLU A 109 8.50 -16.74 -10.82
CA GLU A 109 8.88 -18.15 -10.67
C GLU A 109 7.82 -18.94 -9.90
N GLU A 110 7.39 -18.41 -8.75
CA GLU A 110 6.43 -19.07 -7.86
C GLU A 110 5.00 -19.11 -8.44
N CYS A 111 4.61 -18.08 -9.19
CA CYS A 111 3.21 -17.89 -9.60
C CYS A 111 2.94 -18.16 -11.08
N THR A 112 3.98 -18.46 -11.90
CA THR A 112 3.81 -18.66 -13.35
C THR A 112 4.56 -19.89 -13.85
N ARG A 113 4.28 -20.29 -15.11
CA ARG A 113 5.03 -21.34 -15.82
C ARG A 113 5.98 -20.75 -16.88
N LEU A 114 6.37 -19.49 -16.73
CA LEU A 114 7.26 -18.83 -17.69
C LEU A 114 8.66 -19.47 -17.65
N PRO A 115 9.31 -19.64 -18.82
CA PRO A 115 10.69 -20.09 -18.88
C PRO A 115 11.62 -19.05 -18.25
N ARG A 116 12.81 -19.48 -17.84
CA ARG A 116 13.79 -18.63 -17.12
C ARG A 116 14.11 -17.35 -17.90
N GLU A 117 14.30 -17.45 -19.19
CA GLU A 117 14.66 -16.32 -20.08
C GLU A 117 13.56 -15.24 -20.07
N ALA A 118 12.30 -15.67 -20.11
CA ALA A 118 11.16 -14.75 -20.04
C ALA A 118 11.07 -14.07 -18.65
N ARG A 119 11.31 -14.80 -17.56
CA ARG A 119 11.33 -14.23 -16.20
C ARG A 119 12.44 -13.18 -16.05
N VAL A 120 13.65 -13.46 -16.56
CA VAL A 120 14.77 -12.52 -16.56
C VAL A 120 14.41 -11.25 -17.34
N LEU A 121 13.85 -11.39 -18.54
CA LEU A 121 13.43 -10.25 -19.35
C LEU A 121 12.36 -9.41 -18.63
N LEU A 122 11.32 -10.05 -18.09
CA LEU A 122 10.24 -9.36 -17.39
C LEU A 122 10.75 -8.66 -16.13
N SER A 123 11.64 -9.27 -15.34
CA SER A 123 12.20 -8.63 -14.16
C SER A 123 13.01 -7.37 -14.51
N ARG A 124 13.79 -7.38 -15.59
CA ARG A 124 14.49 -6.18 -16.08
C ARG A 124 13.53 -5.10 -16.61
N LEU A 125 12.45 -5.47 -17.30
CA LEU A 125 11.39 -4.54 -17.70
C LEU A 125 10.72 -3.87 -16.48
N LYS A 126 10.45 -4.64 -15.40
CA LYS A 126 9.92 -4.05 -14.16
C LYS A 126 10.91 -3.10 -13.48
N LEU A 127 12.20 -3.42 -13.48
CA LEU A 127 13.25 -2.52 -13.02
C LEU A 127 13.34 -1.25 -13.87
N GLN A 128 13.18 -1.36 -15.18
CA GLN A 128 13.15 -0.20 -16.08
C GLN A 128 11.97 0.74 -15.75
N GLN A 129 10.78 0.19 -15.44
CA GLN A 129 9.60 0.98 -15.06
C GLN A 129 9.82 1.83 -13.80
N VAL A 130 10.75 1.43 -12.91
CA VAL A 130 11.11 2.16 -11.70
C VAL A 130 12.48 2.85 -11.79
N GLY A 131 13.11 2.87 -12.99
CA GLY A 131 14.39 3.53 -13.24
C GLY A 131 15.61 2.80 -12.66
N LEU A 132 15.53 1.47 -12.47
CA LEU A 132 16.58 0.66 -11.84
C LEU A 132 17.18 -0.43 -12.75
N GLU A 133 16.88 -0.44 -14.05
CA GLU A 133 17.43 -1.46 -14.97
C GLU A 133 18.97 -1.54 -14.95
N PRO A 134 19.74 -0.42 -14.90
CA PRO A 134 21.20 -0.48 -14.83
C PRO A 134 21.74 -1.15 -13.56
N PHE A 135 20.93 -1.28 -12.51
CA PHE A 135 21.29 -1.87 -11.21
C PHE A 135 20.70 -3.27 -11.02
N ALA A 136 20.20 -3.89 -12.09
CA ALA A 136 19.49 -5.17 -12.03
C ALA A 136 20.28 -6.28 -11.33
N ASP A 137 21.59 -6.31 -11.52
CA ASP A 137 22.49 -7.34 -11.02
C ASP A 137 23.13 -6.98 -9.66
N TYR A 138 22.71 -5.86 -9.03
CA TYR A 138 23.17 -5.43 -7.71
C TYR A 138 22.37 -6.10 -6.60
N LEU A 139 23.04 -6.37 -5.46
CA LEU A 139 22.37 -6.78 -4.23
C LEU A 139 21.69 -5.56 -3.55
N PRO A 140 20.63 -5.75 -2.75
CA PRO A 140 20.02 -4.66 -1.99
C PRO A 140 21.01 -3.89 -1.13
N SER A 141 22.03 -4.56 -0.55
CA SER A 141 23.10 -3.95 0.26
C SER A 141 24.05 -3.04 -0.52
N GLU A 142 24.07 -3.13 -1.85
CA GLU A 142 24.89 -2.33 -2.75
C GLU A 142 24.16 -1.11 -3.30
N THR A 143 22.92 -0.89 -2.85
CA THR A 143 22.02 0.15 -3.37
C THR A 143 21.57 1.11 -2.26
N SER A 144 21.08 2.29 -2.64
CA SER A 144 20.52 3.25 -1.68
C SER A 144 19.16 2.80 -1.13
N GLY A 145 18.75 3.39 0.02
CA GLY A 145 17.43 3.12 0.60
C GLY A 145 16.27 3.41 -0.38
N GLY A 146 16.36 4.49 -1.16
CA GLY A 146 15.38 4.81 -2.20
C GLY A 146 15.34 3.77 -3.32
N MET A 147 16.50 3.26 -3.76
CA MET A 147 16.58 2.19 -4.75
C MET A 147 15.95 0.90 -4.23
N VAL A 148 16.19 0.54 -2.96
CA VAL A 148 15.54 -0.61 -2.30
C VAL A 148 14.02 -0.47 -2.32
N LYS A 149 13.49 0.73 -2.02
CA LYS A 149 12.05 1.01 -2.03
C LYS A 149 11.46 0.90 -3.45
N ARG A 150 12.11 1.50 -4.45
CA ARG A 150 11.68 1.38 -5.86
C ARG A 150 11.72 -0.07 -6.35
N ALA A 151 12.76 -0.85 -6.01
CA ALA A 151 12.83 -2.27 -6.34
C ALA A 151 11.73 -3.09 -5.66
N ALA A 152 11.35 -2.75 -4.42
CA ALA A 152 10.23 -3.38 -3.73
C ALA A 152 8.88 -3.08 -4.40
N VAL A 153 8.69 -1.86 -4.93
CA VAL A 153 7.52 -1.54 -5.78
C VAL A 153 7.56 -2.37 -7.06
N ALA A 154 8.70 -2.46 -7.75
CA ALA A 154 8.85 -3.27 -8.96
C ALA A 154 8.54 -4.76 -8.71
N ARG A 155 8.98 -5.31 -7.56
CA ARG A 155 8.63 -6.69 -7.16
C ARG A 155 7.13 -6.86 -6.93
N ALA A 156 6.49 -5.89 -6.28
CA ALA A 156 5.04 -5.91 -6.10
C ALA A 156 4.29 -5.86 -7.43
N MET A 157 4.88 -5.26 -8.47
CA MET A 157 4.34 -5.18 -9.84
C MET A 157 4.67 -6.39 -10.72
N ALA A 158 5.43 -7.39 -10.25
CA ALA A 158 5.98 -8.45 -11.09
C ALA A 158 4.93 -9.23 -11.89
N LEU A 159 3.74 -9.44 -11.32
CA LEU A 159 2.62 -10.17 -11.92
C LEU A 159 1.60 -9.26 -12.64
N ASP A 160 1.94 -8.01 -12.93
CA ASP A 160 1.04 -7.01 -13.53
C ASP A 160 -0.32 -6.86 -12.79
N PRO A 161 -0.31 -6.71 -11.46
CA PRO A 161 -1.53 -6.57 -10.69
C PRO A 161 -2.21 -5.22 -10.96
N GLY A 162 -3.54 -5.18 -10.92
CA GLY A 162 -4.30 -3.93 -11.00
C GLY A 162 -4.33 -3.12 -9.70
N ILE A 163 -3.84 -3.68 -8.59
CA ILE A 163 -3.87 -3.06 -7.25
C ILE A 163 -2.51 -3.24 -6.58
N LEU A 164 -1.99 -2.18 -5.94
CA LEU A 164 -0.80 -2.25 -5.08
C LEU A 164 -1.12 -1.78 -3.67
N PHE A 165 -0.78 -2.61 -2.69
CA PHE A 165 -0.81 -2.27 -1.27
C PHE A 165 0.61 -1.92 -0.81
N LEU A 166 0.80 -0.70 -0.29
CA LEU A 166 2.10 -0.23 0.19
C LEU A 166 2.00 0.13 1.68
N ASP A 167 2.85 -0.48 2.50
CA ASP A 167 2.92 -0.20 3.93
C ASP A 167 4.14 0.70 4.22
N GLU A 168 3.89 1.99 4.51
CA GLU A 168 4.89 3.02 4.82
C GLU A 168 6.02 3.09 3.76
N PRO A 169 5.71 3.34 2.47
CA PRO A 169 6.69 3.26 1.39
C PRO A 169 7.84 4.25 1.54
N SER A 170 7.59 5.47 2.00
CA SER A 170 8.59 6.53 2.17
C SER A 170 9.32 6.51 3.51
N ALA A 171 8.92 5.62 4.44
CA ALA A 171 9.54 5.57 5.76
C ALA A 171 11.06 5.36 5.71
N GLY A 172 11.80 6.27 6.38
CA GLY A 172 13.25 6.23 6.47
C GLY A 172 13.98 6.85 5.27
N LEU A 173 13.28 7.46 4.33
CA LEU A 173 13.86 8.23 3.24
C LEU A 173 14.02 9.70 3.63
N ASP A 174 14.99 10.37 3.02
CA ASP A 174 15.08 11.83 3.06
C ASP A 174 13.95 12.46 2.22
N PRO A 175 13.63 13.76 2.43
CA PRO A 175 12.50 14.41 1.76
C PRO A 175 12.58 14.41 0.22
N ILE A 176 13.78 14.48 -0.36
CA ILE A 176 13.95 14.50 -1.83
C ILE A 176 13.67 13.11 -2.38
N THR A 177 14.29 12.08 -1.84
CA THR A 177 14.08 10.69 -2.23
C THR A 177 12.62 10.24 -2.02
N SER A 178 11.97 10.75 -0.95
CA SER A 178 10.53 10.51 -0.72
C SER A 178 9.67 11.13 -1.84
N ALA A 179 9.95 12.37 -2.22
CA ALA A 179 9.24 13.05 -3.32
C ALA A 179 9.43 12.33 -4.67
N GLU A 180 10.63 11.82 -4.95
CA GLU A 180 10.89 11.01 -6.16
C GLU A 180 10.08 9.69 -6.16
N LEU A 181 9.91 9.05 -5.00
CA LEU A 181 9.08 7.85 -4.87
C LEU A 181 7.59 8.20 -5.06
N ASP A 182 7.14 9.34 -4.54
CA ASP A 182 5.78 9.84 -4.74
C ASP A 182 5.48 10.11 -6.23
N GLU A 183 6.41 10.73 -6.95
CA GLU A 183 6.30 10.95 -8.40
C GLU A 183 6.22 9.63 -9.17
N LEU A 184 7.05 8.64 -8.79
CA LEU A 184 6.99 7.30 -9.37
C LEU A 184 5.60 6.65 -9.15
N ILE A 185 5.08 6.66 -7.92
CA ILE A 185 3.75 6.11 -7.60
C ILE A 185 2.67 6.77 -8.44
N ARG A 186 2.71 8.12 -8.55
CA ARG A 186 1.76 8.88 -9.37
C ARG A 186 1.87 8.53 -10.85
N ALA A 187 3.09 8.41 -11.39
CA ALA A 187 3.32 8.00 -12.77
C ALA A 187 2.77 6.59 -13.04
N LEU A 188 3.05 5.62 -12.15
CA LEU A 188 2.54 4.26 -12.26
C LEU A 188 1.01 4.20 -12.21
N SER A 189 0.36 4.98 -11.34
CA SER A 189 -1.11 5.08 -11.31
C SER A 189 -1.66 5.64 -12.62
N ARG A 190 -1.11 6.75 -13.10
CA ARG A 190 -1.60 7.45 -14.30
C ARG A 190 -1.34 6.65 -15.58
N ASP A 191 -0.12 6.12 -15.75
CA ASP A 191 0.35 5.56 -17.03
C ASP A 191 -0.06 4.09 -17.20
N TYR A 192 -0.20 3.34 -16.09
CA TYR A 192 -0.60 1.92 -16.08
C TYR A 192 -1.99 1.67 -15.49
N GLY A 193 -2.67 2.70 -14.97
CA GLY A 193 -3.99 2.56 -14.36
C GLY A 193 -3.99 1.74 -13.06
N ILE A 194 -2.85 1.67 -12.38
CA ILE A 194 -2.72 0.92 -11.12
C ILE A 194 -3.43 1.66 -10.00
N THR A 195 -4.24 0.94 -9.24
CA THR A 195 -4.87 1.42 -8.01
C THR A 195 -3.90 1.23 -6.84
N PHE A 196 -3.70 2.26 -6.03
CA PHE A 196 -2.83 2.19 -4.86
C PHE A 196 -3.63 2.29 -3.56
N VAL A 197 -3.30 1.43 -2.59
CA VAL A 197 -3.74 1.54 -1.19
C VAL A 197 -2.50 1.69 -0.34
N ILE A 198 -2.28 2.88 0.22
CA ILE A 198 -1.05 3.24 0.91
C ILE A 198 -1.34 3.51 2.38
N ALA A 199 -0.75 2.73 3.28
CA ALA A 199 -0.71 3.08 4.70
C ALA A 199 0.47 4.04 4.93
N SER A 200 0.20 5.25 5.45
CA SER A 200 1.24 6.25 5.71
C SER A 200 0.88 7.16 6.88
N HIS A 201 1.90 7.77 7.47
CA HIS A 201 1.79 8.90 8.40
C HIS A 201 2.53 10.15 7.88
N GLU A 202 3.11 10.08 6.69
CA GLU A 202 3.88 11.15 6.05
C GLU A 202 2.96 12.11 5.31
N LEU A 203 2.62 13.24 5.95
CA LEU A 203 1.66 14.21 5.39
C LEU A 203 2.14 14.85 4.06
N ALA A 204 3.45 15.00 3.86
CA ALA A 204 3.99 15.54 2.62
C ALA A 204 3.60 14.67 1.43
N SER A 205 3.88 13.36 1.49
CA SER A 205 3.48 12.38 0.48
C SER A 205 1.97 12.32 0.30
N VAL A 206 1.22 12.35 1.41
CA VAL A 206 -0.25 12.31 1.37
C VAL A 206 -0.84 13.46 0.56
N TYR A 207 -0.35 14.69 0.75
CA TYR A 207 -0.78 15.85 -0.04
C TYR A 207 -0.29 15.79 -1.48
N ALA A 208 0.91 15.21 -1.67
CA ALA A 208 1.50 15.13 -2.99
C ALA A 208 0.72 14.19 -3.92
N ILE A 209 0.31 13.00 -3.42
CA ILE A 209 -0.22 11.95 -4.31
C ILE A 209 -1.61 11.43 -3.96
N GLY A 210 -2.12 11.66 -2.74
CA GLY A 210 -3.40 11.08 -2.30
C GLY A 210 -4.62 11.70 -2.98
N ASP A 211 -5.43 10.89 -3.65
CA ASP A 211 -6.72 11.32 -4.21
C ASP A 211 -7.78 11.38 -3.11
N ARG A 212 -7.82 10.38 -2.25
CA ARG A 212 -8.72 10.27 -1.11
C ARG A 212 -8.03 9.55 0.04
N ALA A 213 -8.40 9.91 1.27
CA ALA A 213 -7.83 9.31 2.47
C ALA A 213 -8.89 9.02 3.51
N ILE A 214 -8.62 8.00 4.34
CA ILE A 214 -9.26 7.81 5.65
C ILE A 214 -8.25 8.11 6.75
N LEU A 215 -8.70 8.73 7.83
CA LEU A 215 -7.91 8.93 9.05
C LEU A 215 -8.42 7.98 10.14
N LEU A 216 -7.55 7.09 10.62
CA LEU A 216 -7.85 6.13 11.69
C LEU A 216 -7.57 6.74 13.06
N GLU A 217 -8.55 6.64 13.97
CA GLU A 217 -8.44 7.04 15.38
C GLU A 217 -9.44 6.29 16.25
N GLY A 218 -9.10 6.09 17.52
CA GLY A 218 -10.01 5.53 18.52
C GLY A 218 -10.60 4.16 18.16
N GLY A 219 -9.92 3.39 17.30
CA GLY A 219 -10.39 2.09 16.82
C GLY A 219 -11.39 2.16 15.66
N GLY A 220 -11.53 3.30 14.98
CA GLY A 220 -12.42 3.52 13.85
C GLY A 220 -11.89 4.51 12.82
N ILE A 221 -12.76 4.96 11.92
CA ILE A 221 -12.49 6.02 10.94
C ILE A 221 -12.97 7.34 11.52
N ALA A 222 -12.03 8.27 11.78
CA ALA A 222 -12.34 9.61 12.29
C ALA A 222 -12.77 10.57 11.18
N ALA A 223 -12.26 10.39 9.95
CA ALA A 223 -12.61 11.17 8.79
C ALA A 223 -12.30 10.43 7.50
N GLU A 224 -13.03 10.78 6.42
CA GLU A 224 -12.79 10.37 5.04
C GLU A 224 -12.95 11.56 4.11
N GLY A 225 -12.06 11.72 3.14
CA GLY A 225 -12.15 12.80 2.16
C GLY A 225 -10.83 13.02 1.39
N LYS A 226 -10.80 14.06 0.56
CA LYS A 226 -9.55 14.48 -0.08
C LYS A 226 -8.59 15.04 0.98
N PRO A 227 -7.29 14.70 0.96
CA PRO A 227 -6.34 15.15 1.97
C PRO A 227 -6.34 16.67 2.19
N VAL A 228 -6.41 17.45 1.11
CA VAL A 228 -6.45 18.93 1.18
C VAL A 228 -7.73 19.42 1.86
N GLN A 229 -8.89 18.82 1.57
CA GLN A 229 -10.15 19.17 2.23
C GLN A 229 -10.12 18.84 3.73
N LEU A 230 -9.61 17.67 4.10
CA LEU A 230 -9.47 17.27 5.52
C LEU A 230 -8.54 18.20 6.31
N ARG A 231 -7.54 18.81 5.65
CA ARG A 231 -6.66 19.81 6.24
C ARG A 231 -7.35 21.17 6.39
N ASP A 232 -8.01 21.64 5.32
CA ASP A 232 -8.52 23.02 5.23
C ASP A 232 -9.87 23.18 5.94
N ASP A 233 -10.72 22.14 5.89
CA ASP A 233 -12.04 22.08 6.53
C ASP A 233 -12.19 20.77 7.34
N PRO A 234 -11.47 20.63 8.46
CA PRO A 234 -11.48 19.41 9.28
C PRO A 234 -12.84 19.22 9.98
N PRO A 235 -13.43 18.00 9.93
CA PRO A 235 -14.75 17.73 10.50
C PRO A 235 -14.77 17.73 12.04
N ASN A 236 -13.61 17.67 12.71
CA ASN A 236 -13.49 17.68 14.16
C ASN A 236 -12.09 18.12 14.60
N ASP A 237 -11.93 18.37 15.92
CA ASP A 237 -10.67 18.85 16.50
C ASP A 237 -9.53 17.87 16.38
N TYR A 238 -9.80 16.55 16.43
CA TYR A 238 -8.77 15.53 16.23
C TYR A 238 -8.17 15.62 14.82
N VAL A 239 -9.02 15.66 13.79
CA VAL A 239 -8.58 15.79 12.39
C VAL A 239 -7.77 17.06 12.20
N ARG A 240 -8.24 18.19 12.79
CA ARG A 240 -7.52 19.47 12.79
C ARG A 240 -6.12 19.33 13.40
N ALA A 241 -6.04 18.78 14.60
CA ALA A 241 -4.79 18.60 15.33
C ALA A 241 -3.81 17.68 14.59
N PHE A 242 -4.33 16.59 14.00
CA PHE A 242 -3.52 15.65 13.21
C PHE A 242 -2.85 16.35 12.01
N PHE A 243 -3.63 17.07 11.20
CA PHE A 243 -3.12 17.75 10.01
C PHE A 243 -2.26 18.98 10.33
N ARG A 244 -2.46 19.62 11.51
CA ARG A 244 -1.61 20.72 12.01
C ARG A 244 -0.38 20.22 12.78
N ARG A 245 -0.25 18.90 13.01
CA ARG A 245 0.83 18.31 13.81
C ARG A 245 0.89 18.86 15.24
N GLU A 246 -0.29 19.11 15.84
CA GLU A 246 -0.40 19.61 17.21
C GLU A 246 -0.16 18.49 18.22
N PRO A 247 0.61 18.74 19.31
CA PRO A 247 0.86 17.74 20.34
C PRO A 247 -0.44 17.26 21.02
N GLU A 248 -0.46 16.01 21.45
CA GLU A 248 -1.64 15.39 22.09
C GLU A 248 -2.11 16.10 23.38
N LYS A 249 -1.21 16.79 24.09
CA LYS A 249 -1.52 17.58 25.30
C LYS A 249 -2.42 18.78 25.01
N ALA A 250 -2.51 19.29 23.80
CA ALA A 250 -3.43 20.36 23.42
C ALA A 250 -4.91 19.90 23.30
N ARG A 251 -5.16 18.57 23.41
CA ARG A 251 -6.49 17.97 23.26
C ARG A 251 -7.31 17.89 24.55
N ALA A 252 -6.71 18.19 25.70
CA ALA A 252 -7.33 18.05 27.02
C ALA A 252 -7.72 19.42 27.66
N ALA A 253 -7.60 20.52 26.92
CA ALA A 253 -8.03 21.85 27.28
C ALA A 253 -9.20 22.31 26.38
#